data_ad68a2e2ea76635fcb058024646ed27b
#
_entry.id   ad68a2e2ea76635fcb058024646ed27b
#
_cell.length_a   1.000
_cell.length_b   1.000
_cell.length_c   1.000
_cell.angle_alpha   90.00
_cell.angle_beta   90.00
_cell.angle_gamma   90.00
#
_symmetry.space_group_name_H-M   'P 1'
#
loop_
_entity.id
_entity.type
_entity.pdbx_description
1 polymer ?
#
loop_
_entity_poly.entity_id
_entity_poly.type
_entity_poly.pdbx_seq_one_letter_code
_entity_poly.pdbx_strand_id
1 'polypeptide(L)'
;MIDFGSRVLLDAIELDESKSTLLDVGCGYGTFGVALKSAYPALEIDMIDVNERALLLAKQNLAANNLEANVYLSSVYENVTNKYDVIVTNPPIRAGKETVTKILVEAKEHLNLHGEIWVVIQKKQGAPSAKKNLESVFGNANVVKKDKGYYILKAINK
;
A
#
# COMPACT_ATOMS: atom_id res chain seq x y z
N MET A 1 -4.50 -1.79 -16.81
CA MET A 1 -5.21 -2.95 -16.20
C MET A 1 -4.66 -3.19 -14.80
N ILE A 2 -5.55 -3.35 -13.83
CA ILE A 2 -5.16 -3.63 -12.45
C ILE A 2 -4.92 -5.14 -12.29
N ASP A 3 -3.86 -5.53 -11.58
CA ASP A 3 -3.59 -6.95 -11.33
C ASP A 3 -4.58 -7.56 -10.33
N PHE A 4 -4.59 -8.89 -10.24
CA PHE A 4 -5.58 -9.58 -9.41
C PHE A 4 -5.42 -9.27 -7.91
N GLY A 5 -4.18 -9.24 -7.42
CA GLY A 5 -3.91 -8.92 -6.01
C GLY A 5 -4.40 -7.53 -5.64
N SER A 6 -4.10 -6.53 -6.47
CA SER A 6 -4.58 -5.16 -6.24
C SER A 6 -6.10 -5.07 -6.32
N ARG A 7 -6.73 -5.86 -7.18
CA ARG A 7 -8.19 -5.92 -7.24
C ARG A 7 -8.80 -6.49 -5.96
N VAL A 8 -8.20 -7.56 -5.43
CA VAL A 8 -8.65 -8.15 -4.16
C VAL A 8 -8.53 -7.14 -3.03
N LEU A 9 -7.43 -6.40 -3.00
CA LEU A 9 -7.23 -5.34 -2.01
C LEU A 9 -8.26 -4.22 -2.17
N LEU A 10 -8.49 -3.76 -3.39
CA LEU A 10 -9.46 -2.71 -3.65
C LEU A 10 -10.87 -3.12 -3.21
N ASP A 11 -11.24 -4.39 -3.43
CA ASP A 11 -12.54 -4.90 -3.02
C ASP A 11 -12.67 -5.04 -1.49
N ALA A 12 -11.56 -5.26 -0.81
CA ALA A 12 -11.56 -5.48 0.64
C ALA A 12 -11.42 -4.20 1.45
N ILE A 13 -10.75 -3.19 0.90
CA ILE A 13 -10.43 -1.98 1.65
C ILE A 13 -11.67 -1.13 1.92
N GLU A 14 -11.81 -0.72 3.19
CA GLU A 14 -12.87 0.19 3.61
C GLU A 14 -12.23 1.31 4.40
N LEU A 15 -12.40 2.53 3.95
CA LEU A 15 -11.83 3.72 4.56
C LEU A 15 -12.96 4.66 4.96
N ASP A 16 -13.00 5.02 6.24
CA ASP A 16 -13.99 5.97 6.74
C ASP A 16 -13.52 7.42 6.53
N GLU A 17 -14.36 8.37 6.89
CA GLU A 17 -14.10 9.79 6.68
C GLU A 17 -12.93 10.36 7.51
N SER A 18 -12.47 9.62 8.52
CA SER A 18 -11.31 10.04 9.31
C SER A 18 -10.00 9.88 8.55
N LYS A 19 -10.00 9.12 7.45
CA LYS A 19 -8.81 8.86 6.64
C LYS A 19 -8.69 9.92 5.55
N SER A 20 -7.68 10.77 5.67
CA SER A 20 -7.44 11.88 4.74
C SER A 20 -6.25 11.66 3.82
N THR A 21 -5.24 10.93 4.28
CA THR A 21 -3.99 10.75 3.55
C THR A 21 -3.63 9.29 3.39
N LEU A 22 -3.06 8.95 2.23
CA LEU A 22 -2.71 7.58 1.90
C LEU A 22 -1.38 7.53 1.16
N LEU A 23 -0.53 6.58 1.51
CA LEU A 23 0.72 6.27 0.82
C LEU A 23 0.61 4.89 0.17
N ASP A 24 0.85 4.83 -1.14
CA ASP A 24 0.94 3.59 -1.89
C ASP A 24 2.41 3.23 -2.09
N VAL A 25 2.88 2.20 -1.40
CA VAL A 25 4.28 1.79 -1.41
C VAL A 25 4.50 0.72 -2.47
N GLY A 26 5.38 1.00 -3.44
CA GLY A 26 5.60 0.13 -4.59
C GLY A 26 4.44 0.24 -5.57
N CYS A 27 4.13 1.47 -5.96
CA CYS A 27 2.92 1.78 -6.73
C CYS A 27 2.91 1.23 -8.16
N GLY A 28 4.07 0.84 -8.70
CA GLY A 28 4.16 0.39 -10.08
C GLY A 28 3.61 1.43 -11.06
N TYR A 29 2.79 1.00 -11.98
CA TYR A 29 2.20 1.89 -12.99
C TYR A 29 1.07 2.77 -12.45
N GLY A 30 0.76 2.64 -11.16
CA GLY A 30 -0.23 3.49 -10.51
C GLY A 30 -1.68 3.05 -10.68
N THR A 31 -1.94 1.88 -11.25
CA THR A 31 -3.31 1.43 -11.53
C THR A 31 -4.16 1.31 -10.26
N PHE A 32 -3.57 0.79 -9.17
CA PHE A 32 -4.27 0.69 -7.88
C PHE A 32 -4.57 2.08 -7.32
N GLY A 33 -3.58 2.98 -7.31
CA GLY A 33 -3.75 4.35 -6.82
C GLY A 33 -4.79 5.13 -7.60
N VAL A 34 -4.82 4.96 -8.94
CA VAL A 34 -5.84 5.59 -9.80
C VAL A 34 -7.24 5.10 -9.41
N ALA A 35 -7.40 3.78 -9.26
CA ALA A 35 -8.69 3.20 -8.87
C ALA A 35 -9.14 3.69 -7.49
N LEU A 36 -8.19 3.75 -6.54
CA LEU A 36 -8.48 4.17 -5.18
C LEU A 36 -8.85 5.66 -5.12
N LYS A 37 -8.13 6.50 -5.85
CA LYS A 37 -8.45 7.94 -5.94
C LYS A 37 -9.82 8.18 -6.56
N SER A 38 -10.20 7.37 -7.54
CA SER A 38 -11.53 7.42 -8.14
C SER A 38 -12.62 7.04 -7.15
N ALA A 39 -12.35 6.04 -6.29
CA ALA A 39 -13.31 5.57 -5.28
C ALA A 39 -13.41 6.53 -4.08
N TYR A 40 -12.29 7.17 -3.72
CA TYR A 40 -12.21 8.08 -2.57
C TYR A 40 -11.60 9.41 -3.02
N PRO A 41 -12.37 10.25 -3.73
CA PRO A 41 -11.81 11.49 -4.33
C PRO A 41 -11.21 12.47 -3.32
N ALA A 42 -11.65 12.42 -2.07
CA ALA A 42 -11.17 13.32 -1.02
C ALA A 42 -9.81 12.93 -0.46
N LEU A 43 -9.34 11.70 -0.73
CA LEU A 43 -8.03 11.28 -0.25
C LEU A 43 -6.91 12.03 -0.94
N GLU A 44 -5.92 12.45 -0.16
CA GLU A 44 -4.63 12.90 -0.69
C GLU A 44 -3.73 11.66 -0.78
N ILE A 45 -3.33 11.32 -1.99
CA ILE A 45 -2.56 10.10 -2.24
C ILE A 45 -1.15 10.45 -2.69
N ASP A 46 -0.17 9.85 -2.02
CA ASP A 46 1.22 9.83 -2.47
C ASP A 46 1.55 8.42 -2.94
N MET A 47 2.27 8.33 -4.04
CA MET A 47 2.63 7.06 -4.68
C MET A 47 4.14 7.01 -4.85
N ILE A 48 4.77 5.97 -4.34
CA ILE A 48 6.22 5.81 -4.40
C ILE A 48 6.63 4.49 -5.04
N ASP A 49 7.77 4.52 -5.72
CA ASP A 49 8.38 3.34 -6.30
C ASP A 49 9.88 3.59 -6.48
N VAL A 50 10.66 2.53 -6.65
CA VAL A 50 12.10 2.63 -6.94
C VAL A 50 12.37 2.74 -8.43
N ASN A 51 11.39 2.47 -9.27
CA ASN A 51 11.52 2.40 -10.72
C ASN A 51 11.01 3.69 -11.37
N GLU A 52 11.93 4.48 -11.93
CA GLU A 52 11.59 5.76 -12.56
C GLU A 52 10.60 5.60 -13.72
N ARG A 53 10.72 4.53 -14.49
CA ARG A 53 9.81 4.28 -15.61
C ARG A 53 8.40 4.00 -15.12
N ALA A 54 8.26 3.23 -14.03
CA ALA A 54 6.96 2.98 -13.42
C ALA A 54 6.32 4.28 -12.95
N LEU A 55 7.11 5.18 -12.33
CA LEU A 55 6.61 6.47 -11.88
C LEU A 55 6.14 7.34 -13.03
N LEU A 56 6.84 7.33 -14.15
CA LEU A 56 6.43 8.06 -15.35
C LEU A 56 5.07 7.55 -15.85
N LEU A 57 4.91 6.23 -15.90
CA LEU A 57 3.66 5.61 -16.32
C LEU A 57 2.53 5.89 -15.33
N ALA A 58 2.82 5.91 -14.03
CA ALA A 58 1.84 6.27 -13.01
C ALA A 58 1.34 7.69 -13.20
N LYS A 59 2.25 8.63 -13.48
CA LYS A 59 1.88 10.03 -13.76
C LYS A 59 1.02 10.14 -15.01
N GLN A 60 1.32 9.37 -16.05
CA GLN A 60 0.54 9.34 -17.27
C GLN A 60 -0.88 8.79 -17.02
N ASN A 61 -0.99 7.73 -16.22
CA ASN A 61 -2.28 7.13 -15.87
C ASN A 61 -3.15 8.10 -15.07
N LEU A 62 -2.56 8.84 -14.14
CA LEU A 62 -3.28 9.86 -13.39
C LEU A 62 -3.81 10.95 -14.32
N ALA A 63 -2.95 11.47 -15.20
CA ALA A 63 -3.34 12.51 -16.15
C ALA A 63 -4.45 12.04 -17.08
N ALA A 64 -4.35 10.79 -17.58
CA ALA A 64 -5.34 10.21 -18.48
C ALA A 64 -6.72 10.08 -17.81
N ASN A 65 -6.77 9.99 -16.50
CA ASN A 65 -8.02 9.89 -15.73
C ASN A 65 -8.42 11.20 -15.04
N ASN A 66 -7.74 12.30 -15.37
CA ASN A 66 -7.97 13.62 -14.76
C ASN A 66 -7.88 13.60 -13.23
N LEU A 67 -6.92 12.84 -12.71
CA LEU A 67 -6.69 12.70 -11.28
C LEU A 67 -5.34 13.29 -10.91
N GLU A 68 -5.24 13.77 -9.67
CA GLU A 68 -4.01 14.32 -9.11
C GLU A 68 -3.55 13.48 -7.92
N ALA A 69 -2.25 13.16 -7.92
CA ALA A 69 -1.57 12.53 -6.79
C ALA A 69 -0.10 12.90 -6.88
N ASN A 70 0.59 12.88 -5.75
CA ASN A 70 2.02 13.11 -5.72
C ASN A 70 2.74 11.79 -5.98
N VAL A 71 3.62 11.77 -6.98
CA VAL A 71 4.33 10.55 -7.40
C VAL A 71 5.82 10.83 -7.34
N TYR A 72 6.57 10.08 -6.53
CA TYR A 72 8.00 10.33 -6.40
C TYR A 72 8.80 9.07 -6.14
N LEU A 73 10.13 9.17 -6.40
CA LEU A 73 11.07 8.07 -6.24
C LEU A 73 11.40 7.87 -4.76
N SER A 74 11.33 6.62 -4.30
CA SER A 74 11.76 6.27 -2.96
C SER A 74 12.11 4.79 -2.89
N SER A 75 13.25 4.47 -2.29
CA SER A 75 13.58 3.11 -1.91
C SER A 75 12.96 2.84 -0.55
N VAL A 76 11.85 2.09 -0.56
CA VAL A 76 10.99 1.91 0.61
C VAL A 76 10.59 3.29 1.14
N TYR A 77 10.89 3.63 2.39
CA TYR A 77 10.51 4.92 2.99
C TYR A 77 11.63 5.97 3.00
N GLU A 78 12.70 5.72 2.26
CA GLU A 78 13.90 6.57 2.32
C GLU A 78 13.61 8.06 2.08
N ASN A 79 12.71 8.35 1.14
CA ASN A 79 12.35 9.73 0.81
C ASN A 79 10.99 10.15 1.38
N VAL A 80 10.40 9.33 2.24
CA VAL A 80 9.10 9.63 2.85
C VAL A 80 9.32 10.41 4.13
N THR A 81 8.83 11.64 4.17
CA THR A 81 8.98 12.53 5.33
C THR A 81 7.69 12.75 6.10
N ASN A 82 6.54 12.41 5.51
CA ASN A 82 5.24 12.60 6.11
C ASN A 82 4.76 11.34 6.84
N LYS A 83 3.75 11.52 7.68
CA LYS A 83 2.97 10.42 8.23
C LYS A 83 1.60 10.41 7.56
N TYR A 84 1.03 9.22 7.43
CA TYR A 84 -0.21 8.99 6.70
C TYR A 84 -1.25 8.32 7.57
N ASP A 85 -2.50 8.51 7.21
CA ASP A 85 -3.61 7.79 7.86
C ASP A 85 -3.71 6.36 7.36
N VAL A 86 -3.27 6.12 6.12
CA VAL A 86 -3.31 4.79 5.51
C VAL A 86 -2.03 4.55 4.72
N ILE A 87 -1.49 3.35 4.84
CA ILE A 87 -0.45 2.84 3.95
C ILE A 87 -1.01 1.60 3.28
N VAL A 88 -0.88 1.52 1.96
CA VAL A 88 -1.26 0.33 1.20
C VAL A 88 -0.05 -0.20 0.46
N THR A 89 0.05 -1.51 0.34
CA THR A 89 1.12 -2.12 -0.44
C THR A 89 0.71 -3.47 -1.01
N ASN A 90 1.10 -3.68 -2.26
CA ASN A 90 1.21 -4.98 -2.89
C ASN A 90 2.71 -5.20 -3.01
N PRO A 91 3.36 -5.84 -2.01
CA PRO A 91 4.82 -5.79 -1.89
C PRO A 91 5.50 -6.40 -3.11
N PRO A 92 6.63 -5.80 -3.55
CA PRO A 92 7.39 -6.32 -4.70
C PRO A 92 8.18 -7.57 -4.27
N ILE A 93 7.57 -8.73 -4.37
CA ILE A 93 8.15 -10.00 -3.92
C ILE A 93 9.51 -10.24 -4.58
N ARG A 94 9.69 -9.81 -5.83
CA ARG A 94 10.96 -9.96 -6.57
C ARG A 94 12.10 -9.15 -5.96
N ALA A 95 11.79 -8.12 -5.19
CA ALA A 95 12.81 -7.32 -4.52
C ALA A 95 13.46 -8.05 -3.34
N GLY A 96 12.88 -9.18 -2.92
CA GLY A 96 13.41 -10.02 -1.87
C GLY A 96 12.71 -9.84 -0.53
N LYS A 97 12.90 -10.85 0.32
CA LYS A 97 12.26 -10.91 1.63
C LYS A 97 12.65 -9.74 2.54
N GLU A 98 13.89 -9.31 2.48
CA GLU A 98 14.38 -8.20 3.29
C GLU A 98 13.64 -6.90 2.98
N THR A 99 13.46 -6.60 1.69
CA THR A 99 12.74 -5.41 1.26
C THR A 99 11.26 -5.47 1.69
N VAL A 100 10.62 -6.62 1.48
CA VAL A 100 9.22 -6.80 1.89
C VAL A 100 9.06 -6.61 3.40
N THR A 101 9.94 -7.23 4.18
CA THR A 101 9.91 -7.09 5.65
C THR A 101 10.07 -5.63 6.06
N LYS A 102 10.97 -4.91 5.42
CA LYS A 102 11.23 -3.49 5.71
C LYS A 102 9.99 -2.63 5.43
N ILE A 103 9.30 -2.89 4.32
CA ILE A 103 8.06 -2.17 3.99
C ILE A 103 7.02 -2.34 5.11
N LEU A 104 6.91 -3.54 5.65
CA LEU A 104 5.91 -3.86 6.69
C LEU A 104 6.30 -3.32 8.06
N VAL A 105 7.55 -3.55 8.45
CA VAL A 105 8.03 -3.24 9.81
C VAL A 105 8.20 -1.73 10.01
N GLU A 106 8.75 -1.03 9.03
CA GLU A 106 8.99 0.41 9.13
C GLU A 106 7.75 1.26 8.86
N ALA A 107 6.67 0.66 8.40
CA ALA A 107 5.42 1.39 8.12
C ALA A 107 4.89 2.13 9.34
N LYS A 108 5.08 1.58 10.54
CA LYS A 108 4.57 2.18 11.77
C LYS A 108 5.10 3.61 11.98
N GLU A 109 6.36 3.84 11.61
CA GLU A 109 6.99 5.15 11.74
C GLU A 109 6.38 6.20 10.81
N HIS A 110 5.65 5.75 9.80
CA HIS A 110 5.03 6.61 8.79
C HIS A 110 3.51 6.62 8.87
N LEU A 111 2.96 6.11 9.97
CA LEU A 111 1.52 6.14 10.23
C LEU A 111 1.19 7.05 11.38
N ASN A 112 0.14 7.83 11.20
CA ASN A 112 -0.46 8.60 12.29
C ASN A 112 -1.08 7.65 13.31
N LEU A 113 -1.34 8.16 14.51
CA LEU A 113 -2.08 7.40 15.53
C LEU A 113 -3.42 6.97 14.94
N HIS A 114 -3.78 5.72 15.13
CA HIS A 114 -4.98 5.07 14.55
C HIS A 114 -4.91 4.89 13.02
N GLY A 115 -3.78 5.23 12.41
CA GLY A 115 -3.56 4.93 11.01
C GLY A 115 -3.46 3.43 10.78
N GLU A 116 -3.67 3.01 9.55
CA GLU A 116 -3.73 1.58 9.24
C GLU A 116 -2.89 1.23 8.02
N ILE A 117 -2.30 0.04 8.06
CA ILE A 117 -1.63 -0.54 6.90
C ILE A 117 -2.47 -1.68 6.34
N TRP A 118 -2.62 -1.68 5.03
CA TRP A 118 -3.30 -2.73 4.28
C TRP A 118 -2.31 -3.37 3.31
N VAL A 119 -2.22 -4.69 3.37
CA VAL A 119 -1.25 -5.46 2.59
C VAL A 119 -1.96 -6.55 1.83
N VAL A 120 -1.67 -6.69 0.53
CA VAL A 120 -2.07 -7.87 -0.21
C VAL A 120 -0.84 -8.71 -0.51
N ILE A 121 -0.91 -10.00 -0.19
CA ILE A 121 0.21 -10.92 -0.39
C ILE A 121 -0.31 -12.34 -0.57
N GLN A 122 0.30 -13.09 -1.49
CA GLN A 122 -0.06 -14.49 -1.68
C GLN A 122 0.42 -15.33 -0.50
N LYS A 123 -0.39 -16.31 -0.11
CA LYS A 123 -0.04 -17.24 0.97
C LYS A 123 1.33 -17.87 0.72
N LYS A 124 1.53 -18.41 -0.47
CA LYS A 124 2.78 -19.08 -0.86
C LYS A 124 3.99 -18.15 -0.99
N GLN A 125 3.76 -16.84 -1.03
CA GLN A 125 4.83 -15.84 -1.13
C GLN A 125 5.12 -15.15 0.19
N GLY A 126 4.57 -15.66 1.29
CA GLY A 126 4.95 -15.21 2.62
C GLY A 126 3.88 -14.54 3.46
N ALA A 127 2.58 -14.75 3.16
CA ALA A 127 1.51 -14.16 3.97
C ALA A 127 1.62 -14.49 5.47
N PRO A 128 1.93 -15.74 5.88
CA PRO A 128 2.08 -16.02 7.31
C PRO A 128 3.22 -15.24 7.96
N SER A 129 4.37 -15.11 7.29
CA SER A 129 5.50 -14.33 7.80
C SER A 129 5.15 -12.84 7.85
N ALA A 130 4.46 -12.33 6.85
CA ALA A 130 4.03 -10.94 6.81
C ALA A 130 3.10 -10.62 7.99
N LYS A 131 2.15 -11.50 8.26
CA LYS A 131 1.25 -11.34 9.41
C LYS A 131 2.02 -11.29 10.73
N LYS A 132 2.99 -12.18 10.92
CA LYS A 132 3.85 -12.19 12.10
C LYS A 132 4.63 -10.89 12.26
N ASN A 133 5.20 -10.39 11.16
CA ASN A 133 5.93 -9.13 11.18
C ASN A 133 5.04 -7.96 11.59
N LEU A 134 3.83 -7.90 11.06
CA LEU A 134 2.88 -6.86 11.43
C LEU A 134 2.49 -6.96 12.91
N GLU A 135 2.19 -8.17 13.39
CA GLU A 135 1.86 -8.39 14.81
C GLU A 135 3.00 -7.96 15.73
N SER A 136 4.23 -8.27 15.35
CA SER A 136 5.42 -7.92 16.13
C SER A 136 5.58 -6.42 16.31
N VAL A 137 5.29 -5.64 15.27
CA VAL A 137 5.50 -4.18 15.28
C VAL A 137 4.27 -3.44 15.80
N PHE A 138 3.08 -3.86 15.37
CA PHE A 138 1.84 -3.13 15.68
C PHE A 138 1.09 -3.69 16.89
N GLY A 139 1.41 -4.90 17.34
CA GLY A 139 0.64 -5.56 18.40
C GLY A 139 -0.68 -6.14 17.91
N ASN A 140 -0.99 -6.01 16.65
CA ASN A 140 -2.18 -6.55 16.03
C ASN A 140 -1.95 -6.79 14.54
N ALA A 141 -2.67 -7.76 13.98
CA ALA A 141 -2.76 -7.98 12.54
C ALA A 141 -3.93 -8.91 12.28
N ASN A 142 -4.77 -8.56 11.33
CA ASN A 142 -5.94 -9.35 10.98
C ASN A 142 -5.89 -9.75 9.51
N VAL A 143 -6.37 -10.96 9.22
CA VAL A 143 -6.65 -11.38 7.85
C VAL A 143 -8.07 -10.93 7.55
N VAL A 144 -8.20 -9.90 6.73
CA VAL A 144 -9.52 -9.31 6.41
C VAL A 144 -10.24 -10.12 5.35
N LYS A 145 -9.49 -10.66 4.40
CA LYS A 145 -10.04 -11.40 3.26
C LYS A 145 -9.03 -12.38 2.71
N LYS A 146 -9.52 -13.50 2.17
CA LYS A 146 -8.74 -14.46 1.40
C LYS A 146 -9.46 -14.70 0.10
N ASP A 147 -8.75 -14.63 -1.03
CA ASP A 147 -9.33 -14.89 -2.34
C ASP A 147 -8.28 -15.48 -3.27
N LYS A 148 -8.52 -16.71 -3.72
CA LYS A 148 -7.64 -17.43 -4.66
C LYS A 148 -6.16 -17.39 -4.25
N GLY A 149 -5.89 -17.62 -2.96
CA GLY A 149 -4.53 -17.64 -2.44
C GLY A 149 -3.96 -16.28 -2.06
N TYR A 150 -4.66 -15.20 -2.32
CA TYR A 150 -4.27 -13.86 -1.86
C TYR A 150 -4.88 -13.57 -0.49
N TYR A 151 -4.06 -13.06 0.42
CA TYR A 151 -4.49 -12.64 1.75
C TYR A 151 -4.44 -11.12 1.82
N ILE A 152 -5.49 -10.54 2.37
CA ILE A 152 -5.49 -9.12 2.72
C ILE A 152 -5.26 -9.01 4.22
N LEU A 153 -4.16 -8.38 4.59
CA LEU A 153 -3.77 -8.17 5.98
C LEU A 153 -3.98 -6.71 6.34
N LYS A 154 -4.40 -6.48 7.59
CA LYS A 154 -4.58 -5.12 8.11
C LYS A 154 -4.01 -5.05 9.52
N ALA A 155 -3.29 -3.98 9.81
CA ALA A 155 -2.83 -3.65 11.17
C ALA A 155 -3.11 -2.18 11.45
N ILE A 156 -3.29 -1.85 12.73
CA ILE A 156 -3.64 -0.50 13.16
C ILE A 156 -2.57 0.00 14.13
N ASN A 157 -2.12 1.23 13.90
CA ASN A 157 -1.20 1.92 14.80
C ASN A 157 -1.99 2.50 15.98
N LYS A 158 -2.03 1.76 17.05
CA LYS A 158 -2.78 2.14 18.27
C LYS A 158 -1.92 2.98 19.21
#